data_e4f94f533380d872ca4fcd7ba1c1008d
#
_entry.id   e4f94f533380d872ca4fcd7ba1c1008d
#
_cell.length_a   1.000
_cell.length_b   1.000
_cell.length_c   1.000
_cell.angle_alpha   90.00
_cell.angle_beta   90.00
_cell.angle_gamma   90.00
#
_symmetry.space_group_name_H-M   'P 1'
#
loop_
_entity.id
_entity.type
_entity.pdbx_description
1 polymer ?
#
loop_
_entity_poly.entity_id
_entity_poly.type
_entity_poly.pdbx_seq_one_letter_code
_entity_poly.pdbx_strand_id
1 'polypeptide(L)'
;MPISDFTAKLLELEDVIIKDISSSDTEIHVFFSLKRRPHTCPHCSSVTEQIHDYRTSIIKDIPFMGKKSFLHYSKRRYHCTCCGKHFYESFPLLPKHCRITTRLAFYSIHLLKNLYSVHSAASLLGISDSSVFRRLKDICYPKPSSLPKVLSIDEFKGNAFGYRNFSNFRNRIFLALT
;
A
#
# COMPACT_ATOMS: atom_id res chain seq x y z
N MET A 1 -22.78 12.27 -16.92
CA MET A 1 -21.46 12.13 -16.26
C MET A 1 -20.52 11.40 -17.22
N PRO A 2 -19.34 11.87 -17.51
CA PRO A 2 -18.39 11.12 -18.32
C PRO A 2 -18.02 9.82 -17.61
N ILE A 3 -17.79 8.75 -18.37
CA ILE A 3 -17.44 7.40 -17.87
C ILE A 3 -16.23 7.46 -16.92
N SER A 4 -15.29 8.35 -17.18
CA SER A 4 -14.10 8.60 -16.34
C SER A 4 -14.44 8.99 -14.90
N ASP A 5 -15.46 9.80 -14.67
CA ASP A 5 -15.85 10.25 -13.33
C ASP A 5 -16.54 9.14 -12.53
N PHE A 6 -17.34 8.30 -13.22
CA PHE A 6 -17.96 7.13 -12.60
C PHE A 6 -16.89 6.13 -12.14
N THR A 7 -15.92 5.83 -13.00
CA THR A 7 -14.84 4.90 -12.67
C THR A 7 -13.95 5.42 -11.53
N ALA A 8 -13.66 6.73 -11.51
CA ALA A 8 -12.90 7.34 -10.42
C ALA A 8 -13.63 7.19 -9.07
N LYS A 9 -14.96 7.41 -9.06
CA LYS A 9 -15.79 7.21 -7.87
C LYS A 9 -15.86 5.74 -7.45
N LEU A 10 -16.05 4.81 -8.41
CA LEU A 10 -16.11 3.37 -8.14
C LEU A 10 -14.80 2.85 -7.53
N LEU A 11 -13.66 3.38 -7.96
CA LEU A 11 -12.35 3.03 -7.45
C LEU A 11 -11.93 3.87 -6.25
N GLU A 12 -12.79 4.75 -5.74
CA GLU A 12 -12.48 5.69 -4.64
C GLU A 12 -11.19 6.49 -4.90
N LEU A 13 -10.99 6.91 -6.14
CA LEU A 13 -9.87 7.71 -6.56
C LEU A 13 -10.29 9.18 -6.64
N GLU A 14 -10.01 9.94 -5.60
CA GLU A 14 -10.30 11.37 -5.56
C GLU A 14 -9.26 12.19 -6.34
N ASP A 15 -9.68 13.29 -6.95
CA ASP A 15 -8.83 14.23 -7.68
C ASP A 15 -7.98 13.63 -8.80
N VAL A 16 -8.47 12.56 -9.42
CA VAL A 16 -7.79 11.91 -10.55
C VAL A 16 -8.46 12.21 -11.88
N ILE A 17 -7.67 12.12 -12.94
CA ILE A 17 -8.11 12.10 -14.33
C ILE A 17 -7.73 10.73 -14.89
N ILE A 18 -8.72 9.87 -15.12
CA ILE A 18 -8.49 8.57 -15.75
C ILE A 18 -8.28 8.80 -17.24
N LYS A 19 -7.16 8.28 -17.75
CA LYS A 19 -6.77 8.39 -19.16
C LYS A 19 -7.21 7.20 -19.96
N ASP A 20 -7.04 6.00 -19.39
CA ASP A 20 -7.36 4.75 -20.07
C ASP A 20 -7.56 3.62 -19.04
N ILE A 21 -8.29 2.58 -19.44
CA ILE A 21 -8.51 1.36 -18.66
C ILE A 21 -8.39 0.18 -19.61
N SER A 22 -7.47 -0.73 -19.31
CA SER A 22 -7.39 -2.01 -20.00
C SER A 22 -7.68 -3.16 -19.04
N SER A 23 -8.38 -4.17 -19.51
CA SER A 23 -8.75 -5.35 -18.71
C SER A 23 -8.49 -6.61 -19.52
N SER A 24 -7.81 -7.56 -18.89
CA SER A 24 -7.65 -8.93 -19.35
C SER A 24 -8.49 -9.89 -18.49
N ASP A 25 -8.33 -11.19 -18.68
CA ASP A 25 -9.02 -12.20 -17.85
C ASP A 25 -8.54 -12.19 -16.40
N THR A 26 -7.29 -11.81 -16.15
CA THR A 26 -6.63 -11.90 -14.85
C THR A 26 -6.21 -10.57 -14.24
N GLU A 27 -6.15 -9.50 -15.05
CA GLU A 27 -5.58 -8.22 -14.63
C GLU A 27 -6.41 -7.03 -15.14
N ILE A 28 -6.43 -5.96 -14.35
CA ILE A 28 -7.01 -4.67 -14.70
C ILE A 28 -5.90 -3.61 -14.54
N HIS A 29 -5.72 -2.80 -15.57
CA HIS A 29 -4.78 -1.69 -15.60
C HIS A 29 -5.54 -0.38 -15.76
N VAL A 30 -5.37 0.53 -14.79
CA VAL A 30 -5.98 1.86 -14.80
C VAL A 30 -4.88 2.90 -14.97
N PHE A 31 -4.93 3.66 -16.07
CA PHE A 31 -3.98 4.72 -16.37
C PHE A 31 -4.55 6.06 -15.94
N PHE A 32 -3.87 6.76 -15.06
CA PHE A 32 -4.38 8.01 -14.52
C PHE A 32 -3.29 9.04 -14.20
N SER A 33 -3.71 10.28 -14.03
CA SER A 33 -2.92 11.38 -13.47
C SER A 33 -3.76 12.13 -12.45
N LEU A 34 -3.14 12.85 -11.52
CA LEU A 34 -3.87 13.75 -10.64
C LEU A 34 -4.36 14.98 -11.40
N LYS A 35 -5.39 15.66 -10.91
CA LYS A 35 -5.77 16.99 -11.41
C LYS A 35 -4.61 17.95 -11.20
N ARG A 36 -4.38 18.86 -12.17
CA ARG A 36 -3.32 19.86 -12.06
C ARG A 36 -3.68 20.87 -10.98
N ARG A 37 -2.72 21.12 -10.10
CA ARG A 37 -2.85 22.14 -9.04
C ARG A 37 -1.47 22.70 -8.70
N PRO A 38 -1.41 23.91 -8.11
CA PRO A 38 -0.17 24.45 -7.54
C PRO A 38 0.34 23.54 -6.41
N HIS A 39 1.67 23.43 -6.29
CA HIS A 39 2.31 22.63 -5.24
C HIS A 39 3.30 23.45 -4.45
N THR A 40 3.29 23.26 -3.13
CA THR A 40 4.26 23.87 -2.23
C THR A 40 5.57 23.08 -2.26
N CYS A 41 6.69 23.78 -2.48
CA CYS A 41 8.01 23.19 -2.46
C CYS A 41 8.35 22.70 -1.04
N PRO A 42 8.75 21.43 -0.85
CA PRO A 42 9.09 20.90 0.47
C PRO A 42 10.40 21.45 1.04
N HIS A 43 11.18 22.23 0.26
CA HIS A 43 12.48 22.76 0.67
C HIS A 43 12.43 24.23 1.10
N CYS A 44 11.66 25.06 0.40
CA CYS A 44 11.60 26.51 0.65
C CYS A 44 10.18 27.05 0.84
N SER A 45 9.17 26.15 0.84
CA SER A 45 7.75 26.47 1.02
C SER A 45 7.16 27.43 -0.03
N SER A 46 7.88 27.77 -1.09
CA SER A 46 7.32 28.56 -2.21
C SER A 46 6.38 27.71 -3.05
N VAL A 47 5.35 28.34 -3.63
CA VAL A 47 4.39 27.67 -4.51
C VAL A 47 4.92 27.67 -5.94
N THR A 48 4.78 26.53 -6.63
CA THR A 48 5.17 26.37 -8.04
C THR A 48 4.14 25.55 -8.80
N GLU A 49 3.97 25.86 -10.08
CA GLU A 49 3.19 25.09 -11.04
C GLU A 49 4.06 24.55 -12.18
N GLN A 50 5.37 24.85 -12.16
CA GLN A 50 6.27 24.48 -13.23
C GLN A 50 6.59 23.00 -13.20
N ILE A 51 6.09 22.26 -14.19
CA ILE A 51 6.35 20.84 -14.36
C ILE A 51 7.66 20.68 -15.12
N HIS A 52 8.58 19.88 -14.57
CA HIS A 52 9.86 19.56 -15.22
C HIS A 52 9.71 18.34 -16.13
N ASP A 53 9.17 17.24 -15.61
CA ASP A 53 8.97 15.99 -16.36
C ASP A 53 7.81 15.15 -15.78
N TYR A 54 7.52 14.04 -16.45
CA TYR A 54 6.52 13.04 -16.04
C TYR A 54 7.20 11.68 -15.87
N ARG A 55 6.81 10.96 -14.82
CA ARG A 55 7.27 9.60 -14.53
C ARG A 55 6.10 8.68 -14.29
N THR A 56 6.04 7.53 -14.96
CA THR A 56 5.02 6.53 -14.69
C THR A 56 5.46 5.62 -13.54
N SER A 57 4.57 5.44 -12.57
CA SER A 57 4.73 4.49 -11.47
C SER A 57 3.62 3.45 -11.54
N ILE A 58 3.99 2.17 -11.53
CA ILE A 58 3.03 1.06 -11.46
C ILE A 58 2.84 0.69 -10.00
N ILE A 59 1.61 0.73 -9.55
CA ILE A 59 1.20 0.55 -8.16
C ILE A 59 0.19 -0.58 -8.11
N LYS A 60 0.37 -1.55 -7.22
CA LYS A 60 -0.61 -2.60 -6.98
C LYS A 60 -1.70 -2.09 -6.05
N ASP A 61 -2.94 -2.45 -6.36
CA ASP A 61 -4.12 -2.08 -5.61
C ASP A 61 -4.96 -3.31 -5.23
N ILE A 62 -6.02 -3.11 -4.45
CA ILE A 62 -6.94 -4.18 -4.07
C ILE A 62 -7.47 -4.86 -5.34
N PRO A 63 -7.47 -6.21 -5.41
CA PRO A 63 -8.06 -6.93 -6.53
C PRO A 63 -9.52 -6.53 -6.74
N PHE A 64 -9.90 -6.30 -7.98
CA PHE A 64 -11.25 -5.90 -8.37
C PHE A 64 -11.89 -6.97 -9.25
N MET A 65 -13.09 -7.43 -8.90
CA MET A 65 -13.82 -8.49 -9.60
C MET A 65 -12.99 -9.77 -9.82
N GLY A 66 -12.19 -10.17 -8.82
CA GLY A 66 -11.32 -11.35 -8.89
C GLY A 66 -10.04 -11.18 -9.72
N LYS A 67 -9.81 -10.00 -10.31
CA LYS A 67 -8.64 -9.68 -11.12
C LYS A 67 -7.65 -8.83 -10.33
N LYS A 68 -6.35 -9.02 -10.58
CA LYS A 68 -5.30 -8.17 -10.00
C LYS A 68 -5.40 -6.76 -10.56
N SER A 69 -5.31 -5.75 -9.71
CA SER A 69 -5.43 -4.33 -10.11
C SER A 69 -4.09 -3.61 -10.08
N PHE A 70 -3.78 -2.95 -11.20
CA PHE A 70 -2.57 -2.16 -11.37
C PHE A 70 -2.94 -0.72 -11.73
N LEU A 71 -2.46 0.22 -10.92
CA LEU A 71 -2.63 1.64 -11.13
C LEU A 71 -1.37 2.20 -11.79
N HIS A 72 -1.49 2.67 -13.02
CA HIS A 72 -0.42 3.33 -13.78
C HIS A 72 -0.52 4.83 -13.55
N TYR A 73 0.18 5.30 -12.54
CA TYR A 73 0.18 6.70 -12.13
C TYR A 73 1.20 7.51 -12.91
N SER A 74 0.73 8.44 -13.75
CA SER A 74 1.57 9.43 -14.42
C SER A 74 1.90 10.57 -13.46
N LYS A 75 2.98 10.40 -12.70
CA LYS A 75 3.44 11.30 -11.65
C LYS A 75 4.21 12.49 -12.22
N ARG A 76 3.89 13.72 -11.79
CA ARG A 76 4.60 14.92 -12.18
C ARG A 76 5.79 15.18 -11.28
N ARG A 77 6.87 15.64 -11.89
CA ARG A 77 8.03 16.20 -11.19
C ARG A 77 8.03 17.69 -11.39
N TYR A 78 7.98 18.44 -10.30
CA TYR A 78 7.95 19.88 -10.30
C TYR A 78 9.35 20.47 -10.15
N HIS A 79 9.56 21.63 -10.76
CA HIS A 79 10.74 22.48 -10.58
C HIS A 79 10.34 23.68 -9.70
N CYS A 80 11.10 23.94 -8.65
CA CYS A 80 10.91 25.12 -7.84
C CYS A 80 11.73 26.28 -8.39
N THR A 81 11.08 27.34 -8.83
CA THR A 81 11.74 28.53 -9.38
C THR A 81 12.51 29.32 -8.33
N CYS A 82 12.16 29.19 -7.05
CA CYS A 82 12.82 29.91 -5.96
C CYS A 82 14.14 29.27 -5.54
N CYS A 83 14.15 27.94 -5.27
CA CYS A 83 15.34 27.23 -4.76
C CYS A 83 16.02 26.31 -5.79
N GLY A 84 15.52 26.21 -7.03
CA GLY A 84 16.05 25.38 -8.10
C GLY A 84 15.87 23.85 -7.89
N LYS A 85 15.28 23.41 -6.78
CA LYS A 85 15.15 22.00 -6.48
C LYS A 85 13.94 21.37 -7.16
N HIS A 86 14.04 20.06 -7.41
CA HIS A 86 12.98 19.26 -7.99
C HIS A 86 12.32 18.38 -6.93
N PHE A 87 11.00 18.20 -7.03
CA PHE A 87 10.24 17.33 -6.16
C PHE A 87 9.06 16.69 -6.91
N TYR A 88 8.56 15.58 -6.40
CA TYR A 88 7.40 14.90 -6.98
C TYR A 88 6.12 15.30 -6.25
N GLU A 89 5.01 15.31 -7.00
CA GLU A 89 3.68 15.39 -6.38
C GLU A 89 3.42 14.15 -5.52
N SER A 90 2.60 14.31 -4.49
CA SER A 90 2.18 13.21 -3.60
C SER A 90 0.82 12.70 -3.99
N PHE A 91 0.63 11.38 -3.92
CA PHE A 91 -0.65 10.72 -4.08
C PHE A 91 -1.08 10.14 -2.72
N PRO A 92 -2.25 10.54 -2.17
CA PRO A 92 -2.64 10.17 -0.80
C PRO A 92 -2.68 8.67 -0.54
N LEU A 93 -3.10 7.87 -1.53
CA LEU A 93 -3.17 6.41 -1.41
C LEU A 93 -1.82 5.69 -1.56
N LEU A 94 -0.74 6.43 -1.86
CA LEU A 94 0.57 5.85 -2.08
C LEU A 94 1.59 6.39 -1.07
N PRO A 95 1.98 5.63 -0.04
CA PRO A 95 3.04 6.00 0.85
C PRO A 95 4.37 6.19 0.11
N LYS A 96 5.22 7.06 0.64
CA LYS A 96 6.53 7.35 0.05
C LYS A 96 7.36 6.07 -0.08
N HIS A 97 7.98 5.86 -1.25
CA HIS A 97 8.78 4.67 -1.59
C HIS A 97 8.02 3.34 -1.62
N CYS A 98 6.68 3.35 -1.63
CA CYS A 98 5.86 2.16 -1.76
C CYS A 98 5.39 1.94 -3.21
N ARG A 99 5.11 0.68 -3.56
CA ARG A 99 4.49 0.26 -4.83
C ARG A 99 3.17 -0.47 -4.63
N ILE A 100 2.62 -0.37 -3.43
CA ILE A 100 1.29 -0.86 -3.07
C ILE A 100 0.50 0.28 -2.45
N THR A 101 -0.79 0.32 -2.68
CA THR A 101 -1.65 1.33 -2.07
C THR A 101 -1.81 1.10 -0.57
N THR A 102 -2.11 2.16 0.17
CA THR A 102 -2.41 2.09 1.61
C THR A 102 -3.59 1.15 1.85
N ARG A 103 -4.65 1.22 1.03
CA ARG A 103 -5.83 0.36 1.17
C ARG A 103 -5.51 -1.13 0.91
N LEU A 104 -4.63 -1.46 -0.05
CA LEU A 104 -4.15 -2.84 -0.24
C LEU A 104 -3.38 -3.33 0.99
N ALA A 105 -2.55 -2.47 1.58
CA ALA A 105 -1.84 -2.78 2.82
C ALA A 105 -2.81 -3.08 3.98
N PHE A 106 -3.84 -2.26 4.18
CA PHE A 106 -4.87 -2.52 5.19
C PHE A 106 -5.70 -3.77 4.90
N TYR A 107 -6.03 -4.01 3.64
CA TYR A 107 -6.77 -5.21 3.26
C TYR A 107 -5.97 -6.49 3.52
N SER A 108 -4.64 -6.47 3.32
CA SER A 108 -3.77 -7.59 3.68
C SER A 108 -3.82 -7.91 5.19
N ILE A 109 -3.84 -6.87 6.03
CA ILE A 109 -4.01 -7.03 7.49
C ILE A 109 -5.40 -7.61 7.83
N HIS A 110 -6.44 -7.15 7.15
CA HIS A 110 -7.80 -7.67 7.33
C HIS A 110 -7.88 -9.16 7.02
N LEU A 111 -7.27 -9.64 5.93
CA LEU A 111 -7.21 -11.07 5.61
C LEU A 111 -6.52 -11.87 6.71
N LEU A 112 -5.40 -11.39 7.24
CA LEU A 112 -4.68 -12.06 8.32
C LEU A 112 -5.54 -12.16 9.61
N LYS A 113 -6.33 -11.13 9.92
CA LYS A 113 -7.28 -11.17 11.04
C LYS A 113 -8.39 -12.21 10.83
N ASN A 114 -8.75 -12.51 9.59
CA ASN A 114 -9.74 -13.53 9.22
C ASN A 114 -9.10 -14.91 8.96
N LEU A 115 -8.02 -15.23 9.68
CA LEU A 115 -7.35 -16.54 9.71
C LEU A 115 -6.71 -16.98 8.37
N TYR A 116 -6.51 -16.06 7.42
CA TYR A 116 -5.70 -16.37 6.25
C TYR A 116 -4.22 -16.50 6.63
N SER A 117 -3.53 -17.49 6.07
CA SER A 117 -2.08 -17.54 6.20
C SER A 117 -1.42 -16.39 5.43
N VAL A 118 -0.19 -16.01 5.80
CA VAL A 118 0.57 -14.99 5.08
C VAL A 118 0.70 -15.34 3.60
N HIS A 119 1.00 -16.60 3.30
CA HIS A 119 1.14 -17.09 1.92
C HIS A 119 -0.18 -17.01 1.14
N SER A 120 -1.29 -17.44 1.74
CA SER A 120 -2.62 -17.38 1.10
C SER A 120 -3.05 -15.93 0.86
N ALA A 121 -2.84 -15.04 1.82
CA ALA A 121 -3.12 -13.61 1.64
C ALA A 121 -2.25 -12.97 0.55
N ALA A 122 -0.95 -13.29 0.53
CA ALA A 122 -0.02 -12.79 -0.49
C ALA A 122 -0.39 -13.26 -1.90
N SER A 123 -0.74 -14.54 -2.05
CA SER A 123 -1.20 -15.12 -3.32
C SER A 123 -2.48 -14.48 -3.81
N LEU A 124 -3.50 -14.34 -2.94
CA LEU A 124 -4.78 -13.70 -3.27
C LEU A 124 -4.60 -12.25 -3.73
N LEU A 125 -3.70 -11.50 -3.08
CA LEU A 125 -3.46 -10.09 -3.37
C LEU A 125 -2.41 -9.86 -4.48
N GLY A 126 -1.74 -10.92 -4.95
CA GLY A 126 -0.69 -10.82 -5.95
C GLY A 126 0.54 -10.02 -5.47
N ILE A 127 0.84 -10.04 -4.17
CA ILE A 127 2.02 -9.41 -3.57
C ILE A 127 2.94 -10.46 -2.95
N SER A 128 4.17 -10.09 -2.57
CA SER A 128 5.08 -11.02 -1.92
C SER A 128 4.75 -11.21 -0.43
N ASP A 129 5.04 -12.39 0.11
CA ASP A 129 4.94 -12.71 1.53
C ASP A 129 5.68 -11.68 2.39
N SER A 130 6.86 -11.25 1.95
CA SER A 130 7.64 -10.20 2.61
C SER A 130 6.90 -8.85 2.69
N SER A 131 6.05 -8.53 1.70
CA SER A 131 5.23 -7.32 1.72
C SER A 131 4.12 -7.42 2.76
N VAL A 132 3.50 -8.59 2.90
CA VAL A 132 2.49 -8.86 3.94
C VAL A 132 3.14 -8.82 5.32
N PHE A 133 4.30 -9.46 5.51
CA PHE A 133 5.03 -9.44 6.79
C PHE A 133 5.43 -8.03 7.24
N ARG A 134 5.81 -7.15 6.31
CA ARG A 134 6.10 -5.75 6.67
C ARG A 134 4.89 -5.05 7.26
N ARG A 135 3.68 -5.37 6.79
CA ARG A 135 2.44 -4.78 7.32
C ARG A 135 2.07 -5.31 8.70
N LEU A 136 2.49 -6.54 9.06
CA LEU A 136 2.31 -7.04 10.44
C LEU A 136 2.99 -6.18 11.49
N LYS A 137 4.10 -5.51 11.14
CA LYS A 137 4.78 -4.58 12.04
C LYS A 137 3.96 -3.31 12.32
N ASP A 138 3.06 -2.96 11.41
CA ASP A 138 2.21 -1.77 11.53
C ASP A 138 0.97 -2.06 12.42
N ILE A 139 0.75 -3.34 12.79
CA ILE A 139 -0.33 -3.73 13.71
C ILE A 139 0.15 -3.49 15.15
N CYS A 140 -0.33 -2.41 15.74
CA CYS A 140 -0.17 -2.18 17.18
C CYS A 140 -1.23 -3.00 17.92
N TYR A 141 -0.81 -4.05 18.64
CA TYR A 141 -1.66 -4.69 19.63
C TYR A 141 -1.58 -3.90 20.94
N PRO A 142 -2.71 -3.47 21.52
CA PRO A 142 -2.68 -2.87 22.84
C PRO A 142 -2.08 -3.89 23.82
N LYS A 143 -1.04 -3.50 24.54
CA LYS A 143 -0.51 -4.36 25.59
C LYS A 143 -1.54 -4.43 26.71
N PRO A 144 -1.99 -5.61 27.11
CA PRO A 144 -2.90 -5.73 28.24
C PRO A 144 -2.23 -5.19 29.49
N SER A 145 -2.95 -4.42 30.29
CA SER A 145 -2.46 -3.84 31.55
C SER A 145 -2.24 -4.90 32.65
N SER A 146 -2.85 -6.07 32.50
CA SER A 146 -2.74 -7.20 33.42
C SER A 146 -2.72 -8.51 32.64
N LEU A 147 -2.10 -9.55 33.20
CA LEU A 147 -2.16 -10.89 32.62
C LEU A 147 -3.57 -11.48 32.78
N PRO A 148 -4.06 -12.26 31.81
CA PRO A 148 -5.33 -12.98 31.94
C PRO A 148 -5.23 -14.02 33.06
N LYS A 149 -6.38 -14.38 33.65
CA LYS A 149 -6.45 -15.40 34.71
C LYS A 149 -5.98 -16.80 34.26
N VAL A 150 -6.09 -17.07 32.96
CA VAL A 150 -5.63 -18.32 32.33
C VAL A 150 -4.67 -17.92 31.19
N LEU A 151 -3.44 -18.43 31.25
CA LEU A 151 -2.43 -18.22 30.23
C LEU A 151 -2.07 -19.56 29.61
N SER A 152 -2.35 -19.73 28.32
CA SER A 152 -1.86 -20.87 27.55
C SER A 152 -0.58 -20.48 26.85
N ILE A 153 0.50 -21.26 27.08
CA ILE A 153 1.81 -21.04 26.46
C ILE A 153 2.07 -22.25 25.57
N ASP A 154 2.27 -22.01 24.27
CA ASP A 154 2.67 -23.05 23.34
C ASP A 154 4.10 -22.74 22.83
N GLU A 155 4.99 -23.72 22.90
CA GLU A 155 6.34 -23.62 22.34
C GLU A 155 6.34 -24.07 20.87
N PHE A 156 6.46 -23.12 19.98
CA PHE A 156 6.64 -23.41 18.57
C PHE A 156 8.13 -23.64 18.25
N LYS A 157 8.54 -24.90 18.04
CA LYS A 157 9.81 -25.26 17.43
C LYS A 157 9.73 -24.98 15.92
N GLY A 158 10.14 -23.79 15.50
CA GLY A 158 10.34 -23.52 14.08
C GLY A 158 11.46 -24.39 13.52
N ASN A 159 11.19 -25.29 12.60
CA ASN A 159 12.22 -25.98 11.83
C ASN A 159 13.03 -24.95 11.05
N ALA A 160 14.31 -24.83 11.38
CA ALA A 160 15.27 -23.89 10.79
C ALA A 160 15.70 -24.32 9.39
N PHE A 161 14.77 -24.62 8.48
CA PHE A 161 15.06 -24.77 7.07
C PHE A 161 14.74 -23.49 6.31
N GLY A 162 15.76 -22.66 6.09
CA GLY A 162 15.81 -21.74 4.95
C GLY A 162 15.69 -20.25 5.17
N TYR A 163 15.57 -19.68 6.38
CA TYR A 163 15.57 -18.22 6.55
C TYR A 163 16.60 -17.75 7.59
N ARG A 164 17.74 -17.30 7.11
CA ARG A 164 18.87 -16.78 7.92
C ARG A 164 18.61 -15.43 8.62
N ASN A 165 17.41 -15.06 8.98
CA ASN A 165 17.17 -13.79 9.69
C ASN A 165 16.01 -13.81 10.70
N PHE A 166 15.71 -14.97 11.31
CA PHE A 166 14.69 -15.08 12.37
C PHE A 166 15.25 -15.17 13.79
N SER A 167 16.47 -14.68 14.04
CA SER A 167 17.09 -14.71 15.37
C SER A 167 16.40 -13.82 16.42
N ASN A 168 15.40 -13.02 16.06
CA ASN A 168 14.69 -12.12 17.00
C ASN A 168 13.26 -12.53 17.35
N PHE A 169 12.82 -13.76 17.02
CA PHE A 169 11.49 -14.27 17.40
C PHE A 169 11.50 -15.28 18.55
N ARG A 170 12.59 -15.36 19.30
CA ARG A 170 12.56 -16.02 20.61
C ARG A 170 11.75 -15.13 21.55
N ASN A 171 10.64 -15.63 22.05
CA ASN A 171 9.73 -15.03 23.04
C ASN A 171 8.64 -14.07 22.49
N ARG A 172 7.80 -14.52 21.57
CA ARG A 172 6.45 -13.94 21.44
C ARG A 172 5.42 -14.87 22.06
N ILE A 173 4.93 -14.48 23.18
CA ILE A 173 3.76 -15.08 23.84
C ILE A 173 2.54 -14.69 23.01
N PHE A 174 1.87 -15.67 22.40
CA PHE A 174 0.57 -15.46 21.78
C PHE A 174 -0.48 -15.57 22.89
N LEU A 175 -1.09 -14.45 23.26
CA LEU A 175 -2.26 -14.43 24.13
C LEU A 175 -3.49 -14.74 23.28
N ALA A 176 -4.03 -15.95 23.40
CA ALA A 176 -5.37 -16.26 22.92
C ALA A 176 -6.37 -15.70 23.94
N LEU A 177 -7.15 -14.71 23.51
CA LEU A 177 -8.30 -14.20 24.25
C LEU A 177 -9.50 -15.10 23.91
N THR A 178 -10.00 -15.84 24.85
CA THR A 178 -11.38 -16.37 24.88
C THR A 178 -12.29 -15.38 25.58
#